data_3e7f7f56267c74d7b03f387beda19ea2
#
_entry.id   3e7f7f56267c74d7b03f387beda19ea2
#
_cell.length_a   1.000
_cell.length_b   1.000
_cell.length_c   1.000
_cell.angle_alpha   90.00
_cell.angle_beta   90.00
_cell.angle_gamma   90.00
#
_symmetry.space_group_name_H-M   'P 1'
#
loop_
_entity.id
_entity.type
_entity.pdbx_description
1 polymer ?
#
loop_
_entity_poly.entity_id
_entity_poly.type
_entity_poly.pdbx_seq_one_letter_code
_entity_poly.pdbx_strand_id
1 'polypeptide(L)'
;MFLHLGSDVSVHISDIIGILDIEKVTVQKYMNDYLSYCQKQGKIYYVSLDMPKSIIVCTDIVYISNVSCLTLKKRFEQLDVPISETI
;
A
#
# COMPACT_ATOMS: atom_id res chain seq x y z
N MET A 1 -3.39 13.03 -7.30
CA MET A 1 -4.31 12.49 -6.29
C MET A 1 -3.57 11.63 -5.29
N PHE A 2 -4.03 11.64 -4.07
CA PHE A 2 -3.38 10.93 -2.98
C PHE A 2 -4.31 9.85 -2.43
N LEU A 3 -3.72 8.71 -2.09
CA LEU A 3 -4.42 7.63 -1.42
C LEU A 3 -4.02 7.66 0.06
N HIS A 4 -5.02 7.73 0.93
CA HIS A 4 -4.80 7.72 2.38
C HIS A 4 -4.59 6.29 2.86
N LEU A 5 -3.43 6.04 3.46
CA LEU A 5 -3.03 4.69 3.90
C LEU A 5 -3.33 4.41 5.37
N GLY A 6 -3.78 5.41 6.10
CA GLY A 6 -4.02 5.32 7.53
C GLY A 6 -3.20 6.36 8.28
N SER A 7 -3.55 6.61 9.55
CA SER A 7 -2.91 7.65 10.35
C SER A 7 -2.83 8.95 9.57
N ASP A 8 -1.67 9.56 9.47
CA ASP A 8 -1.48 10.80 8.71
C ASP A 8 -0.76 10.56 7.39
N VAL A 9 -0.72 9.32 6.94
CA VAL A 9 0.08 8.95 5.78
C VAL A 9 -0.80 8.89 4.53
N SER A 10 -0.41 9.64 3.53
CA SER A 10 -1.03 9.59 2.19
C SER A 10 0.08 9.53 1.16
N VAL A 11 -0.14 8.80 0.08
CA VAL A 11 0.83 8.71 -1.00
C VAL A 11 0.18 9.07 -2.32
N HIS A 12 0.97 9.63 -3.22
CA HIS A 12 0.47 9.96 -4.55
C HIS A 12 0.20 8.67 -5.31
N ILE A 13 -0.97 8.57 -5.95
CA ILE A 13 -1.35 7.34 -6.63
C ILE A 13 -0.38 6.94 -7.74
N SER A 14 0.27 7.91 -8.36
CA SER A 14 1.25 7.63 -9.42
C SER A 14 2.50 6.92 -8.89
N ASP A 15 2.74 6.96 -7.59
CA ASP A 15 3.88 6.28 -6.99
C ASP A 15 3.57 4.85 -6.59
N ILE A 16 2.31 4.45 -6.62
CA ILE A 16 1.89 3.12 -6.17
C ILE A 16 2.08 2.12 -7.31
N ILE A 17 2.87 1.08 -7.03
CA ILE A 17 3.07 -0.02 -7.95
C ILE A 17 2.04 -1.12 -7.71
N GLY A 18 1.73 -1.39 -6.45
CA GLY A 18 0.74 -2.39 -6.11
C GLY A 18 0.35 -2.35 -4.65
N ILE A 19 -0.79 -2.95 -4.35
CA ILE A 19 -1.31 -3.10 -3.00
C ILE A 19 -1.56 -4.59 -2.77
N LEU A 20 -0.96 -5.14 -1.74
CA LEU A 20 -0.99 -6.57 -1.48
C LEU A 20 -1.65 -6.87 -0.14
N ASP A 21 -2.45 -7.93 -0.14
CA ASP A 21 -3.11 -8.41 1.07
C ASP A 21 -2.15 -9.32 1.83
N ILE A 22 -1.71 -8.86 2.99
CA ILE A 22 -0.71 -9.57 3.78
C ILE A 22 -1.24 -10.89 4.34
N GLU A 23 -2.56 -11.03 4.41
CA GLU A 23 -3.18 -12.26 4.92
C GLU A 23 -3.21 -13.38 3.88
N LYS A 24 -2.94 -13.08 2.63
CA LYS A 24 -2.87 -14.10 1.59
C LYS A 24 -1.61 -14.93 1.75
N VAL A 25 -1.76 -16.24 1.82
CA VAL A 25 -0.64 -17.17 2.01
C VAL A 25 0.40 -17.00 0.90
N THR A 26 -0.04 -16.83 -0.33
CA THR A 26 0.84 -16.64 -1.48
C THR A 26 1.70 -15.39 -1.30
N VAL A 27 1.09 -14.31 -0.84
CA VAL A 27 1.81 -13.06 -0.58
C VAL A 27 2.83 -13.26 0.52
N GLN A 28 2.45 -13.92 1.62
CA GLN A 28 3.36 -14.15 2.74
C GLN A 28 4.61 -14.91 2.29
N LYS A 29 4.41 -15.89 1.43
CA LYS A 29 5.52 -16.74 0.97
C LYS A 29 6.56 -15.94 0.18
N TYR A 30 6.11 -15.09 -0.72
CA TYR A 30 7.02 -14.34 -1.59
C TYR A 30 7.49 -13.04 -0.97
N MET A 31 6.68 -12.45 -0.11
CA MET A 31 7.00 -11.13 0.44
C MET A 31 8.02 -11.16 1.55
N ASN A 32 8.22 -12.30 2.21
CA ASN A 32 9.21 -12.38 3.29
C ASN A 32 10.59 -11.96 2.82
N ASP A 33 11.04 -12.53 1.69
CA ASP A 33 12.36 -12.22 1.15
C ASP A 33 12.43 -10.77 0.67
N TYR A 34 11.37 -10.33 -0.01
CA TYR A 34 11.32 -8.97 -0.53
C TYR A 34 11.34 -7.94 0.60
N LEU A 35 10.53 -8.17 1.64
CA LEU A 35 10.48 -7.26 2.77
C LEU A 35 11.79 -7.23 3.54
N SER A 36 12.45 -8.38 3.69
CA SER A 36 13.76 -8.43 4.32
C SER A 36 14.77 -7.59 3.54
N TYR A 37 14.73 -7.69 2.22
CA TYR A 37 15.60 -6.88 1.38
C TYR A 37 15.32 -5.40 1.56
N CYS A 38 14.05 -5.00 1.51
CA CYS A 38 13.67 -3.60 1.66
C CYS A 38 14.03 -3.07 3.04
N GLN A 39 13.88 -3.89 4.07
CA GLN A 39 14.22 -3.49 5.43
C GLN A 39 15.71 -3.20 5.56
N LYS A 40 16.55 -4.02 4.94
CA LYS A 40 18.00 -3.79 4.94
C LYS A 40 18.37 -2.51 4.23
N GLN A 41 17.56 -2.08 3.26
CA GLN A 41 17.76 -0.84 2.54
C GLN A 41 17.15 0.37 3.24
N GLY A 42 16.47 0.17 4.37
CA GLY A 42 15.79 1.23 5.07
C GLY A 42 14.58 1.79 4.33
N LYS A 43 13.93 0.97 3.52
CA LYS A 43 12.85 1.42 2.63
C LYS A 43 11.48 0.92 3.05
N ILE A 44 11.29 0.58 4.32
CA ILE A 44 9.99 0.19 4.84
C ILE A 44 9.50 1.24 5.82
N TYR A 45 8.26 1.66 5.65
CA TYR A 45 7.61 2.59 6.55
C TYR A 45 6.34 1.96 7.10
N TYR A 46 6.25 1.85 8.42
CA TYR A 46 5.06 1.33 9.09
C TYR A 46 4.10 2.49 9.34
N VAL A 47 2.95 2.44 8.68
CA VAL A 47 1.92 3.47 8.82
C VAL A 47 1.34 3.47 10.23
N SER A 48 1.26 2.29 10.84
CA SER A 48 0.73 2.12 12.18
C SER A 48 1.49 1.00 12.88
N LEU A 49 1.49 1.03 14.21
CA LEU A 49 2.04 -0.06 15.02
C LEU A 49 1.03 -1.17 15.26
N ASP A 50 -0.21 -0.98 14.81
CA ASP A 50 -1.23 -2.01 14.89
C ASP A 50 -0.92 -3.15 13.93
N MET A 51 -1.66 -4.26 14.10
CA MET A 51 -1.45 -5.44 13.27
C MET A 51 -1.57 -5.10 11.79
N PRO A 52 -0.55 -5.40 11.00
CA PRO A 52 -0.57 -5.04 9.58
C PRO A 52 -1.56 -5.89 8.79
N LYS A 53 -2.20 -5.27 7.81
CA LYS A 53 -3.17 -5.94 6.93
C LYS A 53 -2.83 -5.81 5.47
N SER A 54 -2.09 -4.78 5.08
CA SER A 54 -1.76 -4.56 3.68
C SER A 54 -0.34 -4.04 3.51
N ILE A 55 0.20 -4.30 2.34
CA ILE A 55 1.52 -3.82 1.91
C ILE A 55 1.30 -2.98 0.67
N ILE A 56 1.73 -1.73 0.72
CA ILE A 56 1.63 -0.81 -0.41
C ILE A 56 3.02 -0.62 -0.98
N VAL A 57 3.26 -1.18 -2.16
CA VAL A 57 4.55 -1.10 -2.83
C VAL A 57 4.57 0.16 -3.68
N CYS A 58 5.48 1.06 -3.38
CA CYS A 58 5.66 2.30 -4.12
C CYS A 58 7.04 2.32 -4.76
N THR A 59 7.28 3.33 -5.59
CA THR A 59 8.52 3.43 -6.36
C THR A 59 9.76 3.49 -5.48
N ASP A 60 9.71 4.21 -4.37
CA ASP A 60 10.89 4.43 -3.53
C ASP A 60 10.79 3.79 -2.16
N ILE A 61 9.59 3.46 -1.71
CA ILE A 61 9.40 2.98 -0.35
C ILE A 61 8.23 2.00 -0.32
N VAL A 62 8.24 1.12 0.67
CA VAL A 62 7.16 0.18 0.91
C VAL A 62 6.47 0.57 2.20
N TYR A 63 5.16 0.73 2.15
CA TYR A 63 4.35 1.05 3.32
C TYR A 63 3.64 -0.19 3.83
N ILE A 64 3.66 -0.37 5.14
CA ILE A 64 2.90 -1.44 5.79
C ILE A 64 1.80 -0.79 6.59
N SER A 65 0.56 -1.10 6.24
CA SER A 65 -0.62 -0.44 6.79
C SER A 65 -1.51 -1.42 7.54
N ASN A 66 -2.18 -0.90 8.56
CA ASN A 66 -3.23 -1.62 9.28
C ASN A 66 -4.60 -1.50 8.61
N VAL A 67 -4.68 -0.77 7.51
CA VAL A 67 -5.90 -0.65 6.72
C VAL A 67 -5.94 -1.81 5.72
N SER A 68 -7.10 -2.48 5.61
CA SER A 68 -7.22 -3.64 4.75
C SER A 68 -7.15 -3.25 3.26
N CYS A 69 -6.74 -4.22 2.44
CA CYS A 69 -6.72 -4.03 1.00
C CYS A 69 -8.08 -3.63 0.45
N LEU A 70 -9.14 -4.23 0.99
CA LEU A 70 -10.51 -3.91 0.54
C LEU A 70 -10.85 -2.44 0.80
N THR A 71 -10.47 -1.95 1.97
CA THR A 71 -10.72 -0.55 2.32
C THR A 71 -9.88 0.38 1.43
N LEU A 72 -8.63 0.03 1.20
CA LEU A 72 -7.77 0.84 0.33
C LEU A 72 -8.30 0.84 -1.10
N LYS A 73 -8.79 -0.30 -1.57
CA LYS A 73 -9.39 -0.38 -2.89
C LYS A 73 -10.61 0.53 -2.99
N LYS A 74 -11.46 0.52 -1.98
CA LYS A 74 -12.62 1.40 -1.95
C LYS A 74 -12.23 2.87 -1.94
N ARG A 75 -11.20 3.22 -1.17
CA ARG A 75 -10.69 4.60 -1.14
C ARG A 75 -10.17 5.01 -2.50
N PHE A 76 -9.47 4.10 -3.17
CA PHE A 76 -8.96 4.36 -4.51
C PHE A 76 -10.11 4.60 -5.49
N GLU A 77 -11.14 3.76 -5.43
CA GLU A 77 -12.30 3.89 -6.32
C GLU A 77 -13.09 5.16 -6.07
N GLN A 78 -13.02 5.71 -4.85
CA GLN A 78 -13.69 6.94 -4.50
C GLN A 78 -12.93 8.19 -4.92
N LEU A 79 -11.67 8.04 -5.32
CA LEU A 79 -10.94 9.16 -5.86
C LEU A 79 -11.60 9.59 -7.15
N ASP A 80 -11.77 10.89 -7.30
CA ASP A 80 -12.39 11.42 -8.49
C ASP A 80 -11.37 11.36 -9.62
N VAL A 81 -11.44 10.26 -10.38
CA VAL A 81 -10.55 10.06 -11.52
C VAL A 81 -11.26 10.61 -12.74
N PRO A 82 -10.86 11.77 -13.23
CA PRO A 82 -11.61 12.43 -14.31
C PRO A 82 -11.60 11.69 -15.62
N ILE A 83 -10.77 10.69 -15.75
CA ILE A 83 -10.65 9.92 -16.99
C ILE A 83 -11.98 9.34 -17.42
N SER A 84 -12.76 8.86 -16.45
CA SER A 84 -14.00 8.18 -16.77
C SER A 84 -15.03 9.09 -17.40
N GLU A 85 -14.93 10.37 -17.17
CA GLU A 85 -15.88 11.34 -17.70
C GLU A 85 -15.39 12.03 -18.94
N THR A 86 -14.14 11.89 -19.26
CA THR A 86 -13.58 12.63 -20.40
C THR A 86 -13.97 12.04 -21.71
N ILE A 87 -14.63 10.97 -21.68
CA ILE A 87 -15.00 10.28 -22.92
C ILE A 87 -16.29 10.84 -23.49
#